data_f10f92107b109642fcdf25af6d085592
#
_entry.id   f10f92107b109642fcdf25af6d085592
#
_cell.length_a   1.000
_cell.length_b   1.000
_cell.length_c   1.000
_cell.angle_alpha   90.00
_cell.angle_beta   90.00
_cell.angle_gamma   90.00
#
_symmetry.space_group_name_H-M   'P 1'
#
loop_
_entity.id
_entity.type
_entity.pdbx_description
1 polymer ?
#
loop_
_entity_poly.entity_id
_entity_poly.type
_entity_poly.pdbx_seq_one_letter_code
_entity_poly.pdbx_strand_id
1 'polypeptide(L)'
;FRVLKPGGQLFFTSFGSRTLMELREAWRAVDDDDHVNAFLSANDVHAAIETAGFLDSTVSSKLHQREYADVMTLMRELKGIGAHNQMGGRSYHLTGKDRFARMKAAYPLVGGPLDSRVCATFDIVTGFARRPSCEPR
;
A
#
# COMPACT_ATOMS: atom_id res chain seq x y z
N PHE A 1 -7.93 7.11 18.95
CA PHE A 1 -8.80 7.98 19.78
C PHE A 1 -8.44 7.85 21.27
N ARG A 2 -8.43 6.62 21.82
CA ARG A 2 -8.26 6.33 23.28
C ARG A 2 -7.00 6.94 23.91
N VAL A 3 -5.89 6.99 23.21
CA VAL A 3 -4.59 7.46 23.73
C VAL A 3 -4.37 8.97 23.60
N LEU A 4 -5.22 9.68 22.88
CA LEU A 4 -5.12 11.12 22.74
C LEU A 4 -5.87 11.84 23.88
N LYS A 5 -5.30 12.92 24.37
CA LYS A 5 -6.00 13.82 25.30
C LYS A 5 -7.14 14.56 24.58
N PRO A 6 -8.18 15.07 25.28
CA PRO A 6 -9.14 15.99 24.70
C PRO A 6 -8.44 17.16 23.97
N GLY A 7 -8.89 17.51 22.78
CA GLY A 7 -8.25 18.49 21.89
C GLY A 7 -6.95 18.01 21.21
N GLY A 8 -6.50 16.79 21.49
CA GLY A 8 -5.30 16.20 20.87
C GLY A 8 -5.45 16.00 19.37
N GLN A 9 -4.33 16.04 18.66
CA GLN A 9 -4.25 15.94 17.20
C GLN A 9 -3.62 14.62 16.80
N LEU A 10 -4.12 14.04 15.70
CA LEU A 10 -3.59 12.88 15.03
C LEU A 10 -3.06 13.29 13.64
N PHE A 11 -1.79 12.98 13.39
CA PHE A 11 -1.20 13.03 12.05
C PHE A 11 -0.67 11.65 11.71
N PHE A 12 -0.90 11.20 10.49
CA PHE A 12 -0.39 9.92 10.03
C PHE A 12 -0.17 9.90 8.53
N THR A 13 0.67 8.96 8.10
CA THR A 13 0.78 8.53 6.71
C THR A 13 0.60 7.03 6.64
N SER A 14 0.01 6.55 5.56
CA SER A 14 -0.17 5.12 5.30
C SER A 14 -0.11 4.86 3.80
N PHE A 15 -0.03 3.59 3.41
CA PHE A 15 -0.26 3.18 2.05
C PHE A 15 -1.75 3.09 1.76
N GLY A 16 -2.14 3.51 0.56
CA GLY A 16 -3.50 3.44 0.05
C GLY A 16 -3.70 2.28 -0.92
N SER A 17 -4.94 2.10 -1.35
CA SER A 17 -5.41 0.92 -2.10
C SER A 17 -4.71 0.69 -3.44
N ARG A 18 -4.14 1.74 -4.05
CA ARG A 18 -3.43 1.66 -5.34
C ARG A 18 -1.93 1.37 -5.19
N THR A 19 -1.43 1.17 -3.98
CA THR A 19 -0.02 0.82 -3.75
C THR A 19 0.31 -0.53 -4.38
N LEU A 20 1.40 -0.57 -5.17
CA LEU A 20 1.93 -1.75 -5.86
C LEU A 20 0.90 -2.42 -6.79
N MET A 21 0.05 -1.63 -7.45
CA MET A 21 -0.97 -2.16 -8.36
C MET A 21 -0.36 -2.97 -9.50
N GLU A 22 0.78 -2.57 -10.03
CA GLU A 22 1.50 -3.26 -11.12
C GLU A 22 1.99 -4.64 -10.65
N LEU A 23 2.53 -4.73 -9.44
CA LEU A 23 2.99 -6.00 -8.85
C LEU A 23 1.79 -6.93 -8.59
N ARG A 24 0.66 -6.37 -8.12
CA ARG A 24 -0.57 -7.14 -7.90
C ARG A 24 -1.12 -7.70 -9.20
N GLU A 25 -1.12 -6.92 -10.27
CA GLU A 25 -1.57 -7.37 -11.60
C GLU A 25 -0.65 -8.45 -12.17
N ALA A 26 0.67 -8.27 -12.02
CA ALA A 26 1.65 -9.28 -12.46
C ALA A 26 1.48 -10.62 -11.74
N TRP A 27 1.14 -10.62 -10.45
CA TRP A 27 0.83 -11.84 -9.71
C TRP A 27 -0.50 -12.47 -10.12
N ARG A 28 -1.54 -11.68 -10.35
CA ARG A 28 -2.84 -12.18 -10.84
C ARG A 28 -2.75 -12.90 -12.19
N ALA A 29 -1.77 -12.56 -13.01
CA ALA A 29 -1.49 -13.29 -14.26
C ALA A 29 -0.88 -14.68 -14.02
N VAL A 30 -0.47 -15.00 -12.80
CA VAL A 30 0.21 -16.27 -12.43
C VAL A 30 -0.69 -17.19 -11.62
N ASP A 31 -1.37 -16.65 -10.63
CA ASP A 31 -2.27 -17.37 -9.73
C ASP A 31 -3.26 -16.42 -9.04
N ASP A 32 -4.20 -17.00 -8.26
CA ASP A 32 -5.22 -16.28 -7.52
C ASP A 32 -4.84 -15.99 -6.05
N ASP A 33 -3.58 -16.27 -5.67
CA ASP A 33 -3.11 -16.02 -4.30
C ASP A 33 -2.86 -14.52 -4.04
N ASP A 34 -3.09 -14.09 -2.81
CA ASP A 34 -2.79 -12.71 -2.37
C ASP A 34 -1.29 -12.55 -2.07
N HIS A 35 -0.54 -11.96 -3.01
CA HIS A 35 0.90 -11.71 -2.88
C HIS A 35 1.24 -10.29 -2.39
N VAL A 36 0.28 -9.38 -2.42
CA VAL A 36 0.44 -7.98 -2.03
C VAL A 36 -0.64 -7.61 -1.02
N ASN A 37 -0.25 -6.99 0.09
CA ASN A 37 -1.20 -6.54 1.12
C ASN A 37 -2.30 -5.65 0.51
N ALA A 38 -3.54 -5.88 0.94
CA ALA A 38 -4.64 -4.97 0.67
C ALA A 38 -4.54 -3.77 1.64
N PHE A 39 -4.63 -2.57 1.08
CA PHE A 39 -4.66 -1.33 1.84
C PHE A 39 -6.03 -0.66 1.67
N LEU A 40 -6.45 0.08 2.70
CA LEU A 40 -7.68 0.86 2.66
C LEU A 40 -7.54 2.05 1.69
N SER A 41 -8.64 2.43 1.06
CA SER A 41 -8.70 3.68 0.31
C SER A 41 -8.69 4.89 1.25
N ALA A 42 -8.35 6.08 0.73
CA ALA A 42 -8.41 7.31 1.52
C ALA A 42 -9.83 7.58 2.07
N ASN A 43 -10.86 7.22 1.31
CA ASN A 43 -12.25 7.36 1.74
C ASN A 43 -12.60 6.42 2.91
N ASP A 44 -12.15 5.15 2.85
CA ASP A 44 -12.38 4.20 3.94
C ASP A 44 -11.65 4.61 5.22
N VAL A 45 -10.42 5.12 5.07
CA VAL A 45 -9.64 5.68 6.19
C VAL A 45 -10.35 6.89 6.78
N HIS A 46 -10.88 7.80 5.95
CA HIS A 46 -11.63 8.97 6.42
C HIS A 46 -12.89 8.54 7.17
N ALA A 47 -13.68 7.64 6.61
CA ALA A 47 -14.88 7.11 7.26
C ALA A 47 -14.57 6.43 8.62
N ALA A 48 -13.46 5.70 8.71
CA ALA A 48 -13.02 5.09 9.97
C ALA A 48 -12.64 6.14 11.04
N ILE A 49 -12.02 7.26 10.63
CA ILE A 49 -11.68 8.38 11.52
C ILE A 49 -12.94 9.06 12.04
N GLU A 50 -13.90 9.34 11.18
CA GLU A 50 -15.18 9.94 11.56
C GLU A 50 -15.97 9.01 12.50
N THR A 51 -16.05 7.71 12.17
CA THR A 51 -16.69 6.70 13.02
C THR A 51 -16.03 6.59 14.40
N ALA A 52 -14.71 6.79 14.48
CA ALA A 52 -14.00 6.82 15.75
C ALA A 52 -14.27 8.07 16.59
N GLY A 53 -15.04 9.05 16.09
CA GLY A 53 -15.46 10.25 16.81
C GLY A 53 -14.46 11.42 16.74
N PHE A 54 -13.53 11.38 15.80
CA PHE A 54 -12.68 12.54 15.54
C PHE A 54 -13.45 13.66 14.83
N LEU A 55 -13.06 14.90 15.10
CA LEU A 55 -13.54 16.10 14.44
C LEU A 55 -12.45 16.71 13.55
N ASP A 56 -12.85 17.62 12.68
CA ASP A 56 -11.94 18.38 11.80
C ASP A 56 -10.97 17.44 11.06
N SER A 57 -11.49 16.32 10.54
CA SER A 57 -10.66 15.32 9.83
C SER A 57 -10.43 15.71 8.37
N THR A 58 -9.22 15.50 7.90
CA THR A 58 -8.84 15.62 6.49
C THR A 58 -7.98 14.43 6.12
N VAL A 59 -8.36 13.74 5.03
CA VAL A 59 -7.57 12.64 4.47
C VAL A 59 -7.39 12.89 2.98
N SER A 60 -6.17 12.79 2.53
CA SER A 60 -5.81 12.94 1.12
C SER A 60 -4.93 11.78 0.66
N SER A 61 -4.94 11.51 -0.64
CA SER A 61 -4.13 10.48 -1.27
C SER A 61 -3.34 11.08 -2.42
N LYS A 62 -2.07 10.69 -2.55
CA LYS A 62 -1.21 11.09 -3.66
C LYS A 62 -0.44 9.90 -4.19
N LEU A 63 -0.48 9.73 -5.53
CA LEU A 63 0.30 8.69 -6.21
C LEU A 63 1.74 9.17 -6.44
N HIS A 64 2.66 8.30 -6.08
CA HIS A 64 4.07 8.42 -6.38
C HIS A 64 4.50 7.23 -7.21
N GLN A 65 5.03 7.47 -8.38
CA GLN A 65 5.60 6.45 -9.24
C GLN A 65 7.12 6.44 -9.10
N ARG A 66 7.69 5.25 -9.01
CA ARG A 66 9.13 5.04 -8.93
C ARG A 66 9.56 3.97 -9.92
N GLU A 67 10.60 4.28 -10.67
CA GLU A 67 11.19 3.35 -11.62
C GLU A 67 12.33 2.56 -10.97
N TYR A 68 12.42 1.29 -11.35
CA TYR A 68 13.45 0.36 -10.92
C TYR A 68 14.09 -0.30 -12.14
N ALA A 69 15.36 -0.66 -12.02
CA ALA A 69 16.07 -1.36 -13.09
C ALA A 69 15.41 -2.69 -13.47
N ASP A 70 14.85 -3.39 -12.48
CA ASP A 70 14.14 -4.65 -12.65
C ASP A 70 13.23 -4.96 -11.43
N VAL A 71 12.38 -5.98 -11.58
CA VAL A 71 11.48 -6.46 -10.52
C VAL A 71 12.25 -6.93 -9.27
N MET A 72 13.45 -7.50 -9.46
CA MET A 72 14.26 -7.97 -8.32
C MET A 72 14.76 -6.84 -7.45
N THR A 73 15.08 -5.71 -8.06
CA THR A 73 15.48 -4.48 -7.35
C THR A 73 14.32 -3.92 -6.53
N LEU A 74 13.11 -3.86 -7.11
CA LEU A 74 11.89 -3.52 -6.38
C LEU A 74 11.68 -4.48 -5.19
N MET A 75 11.74 -5.80 -5.41
CA MET A 75 11.50 -6.79 -4.36
C MET A 75 12.52 -6.71 -3.22
N ARG A 76 13.79 -6.40 -3.54
CA ARG A 76 14.83 -6.20 -2.52
C ARG A 76 14.57 -4.96 -1.67
N GLU A 77 14.12 -3.86 -2.28
CA GLU A 77 13.77 -2.64 -1.54
C GLU A 77 12.56 -2.89 -0.63
N LEU A 78 11.49 -3.51 -1.14
CA LEU A 78 10.32 -3.86 -0.33
C LEU A 78 10.68 -4.76 0.87
N LYS A 79 11.56 -5.74 0.65
CA LYS A 79 12.09 -6.57 1.74
C LYS A 79 12.89 -5.75 2.75
N GLY A 80 13.71 -4.81 2.28
CA GLY A 80 14.56 -3.94 3.12
C GLY A 80 13.75 -3.06 4.08
N ILE A 81 12.58 -2.59 3.66
CA ILE A 81 11.66 -1.79 4.49
C ILE A 81 10.67 -2.65 5.31
N GLY A 82 10.83 -3.98 5.28
CA GLY A 82 9.94 -4.89 6.01
C GLY A 82 8.54 -5.05 5.42
N ALA A 83 8.31 -4.64 4.17
CA ALA A 83 7.03 -4.74 3.49
C ALA A 83 6.75 -6.19 3.04
N HIS A 84 6.56 -7.08 4.02
CA HIS A 84 6.15 -8.47 3.76
C HIS A 84 4.64 -8.58 3.66
N ASN A 85 4.16 -9.51 2.83
CA ASN A 85 2.75 -9.87 2.83
C ASN A 85 2.39 -10.54 4.17
N GLN A 86 1.49 -9.91 4.94
CA GLN A 86 1.01 -10.40 6.25
C GLN A 86 -0.47 -10.82 6.20
N MET A 87 -1.07 -10.90 5.01
CA MET A 87 -2.47 -11.29 4.86
C MET A 87 -2.69 -12.75 5.29
N GLY A 88 -3.82 -13.02 5.93
CA GLY A 88 -4.20 -14.36 6.37
C GLY A 88 -4.44 -15.36 5.22
N GLY A 89 -4.62 -14.86 3.99
CA GLY A 89 -4.76 -15.64 2.75
C GLY A 89 -3.45 -15.88 2.00
N ARG A 90 -2.29 -15.53 2.59
CA ARG A 90 -1.02 -15.78 1.90
C ARG A 90 -0.79 -17.29 1.74
N SER A 91 -0.30 -17.69 0.58
CA SER A 91 0.17 -19.06 0.35
C SER A 91 1.30 -19.40 1.32
N TYR A 92 1.14 -20.47 2.10
CA TYR A 92 2.19 -21.02 2.98
C TYR A 92 3.24 -21.81 2.20
N HIS A 93 3.05 -21.99 0.88
CA HIS A 93 4.00 -22.68 0.03
C HIS A 93 5.09 -21.70 -0.42
N LEU A 94 6.32 -22.17 -0.45
CA LEU A 94 7.42 -21.45 -1.09
C LEU A 94 7.01 -21.11 -2.53
N THR A 95 7.05 -19.83 -2.89
CA THR A 95 6.84 -19.41 -4.28
C THR A 95 7.88 -20.08 -5.17
N GLY A 96 7.45 -21.05 -5.97
CA GLY A 96 8.35 -21.81 -6.85
C GLY A 96 9.04 -20.88 -7.84
N LYS A 97 10.27 -21.24 -8.27
CA LYS A 97 11.05 -20.46 -9.24
C LYS A 97 10.26 -20.15 -10.50
N ASP A 98 9.44 -21.10 -10.96
CA ASP A 98 8.64 -20.95 -12.19
C ASP A 98 7.51 -19.93 -12.02
N ARG A 99 6.81 -19.91 -10.88
CA ARG A 99 5.78 -18.91 -10.57
C ARG A 99 6.39 -17.51 -10.54
N PHE A 100 7.53 -17.35 -9.88
CA PHE A 100 8.24 -16.09 -9.81
C PHE A 100 8.74 -15.63 -11.20
N ALA A 101 9.24 -16.54 -12.03
CA ALA A 101 9.65 -16.23 -13.41
C ALA A 101 8.46 -15.75 -14.25
N ARG A 102 7.29 -16.39 -14.13
CA ARG A 102 6.05 -15.96 -14.83
C ARG A 102 5.59 -14.57 -14.37
N MET A 103 5.60 -14.31 -13.06
CA MET A 103 5.28 -12.98 -12.53
C MET A 103 6.22 -11.91 -13.09
N LYS A 104 7.53 -12.16 -13.12
CA LYS A 104 8.51 -11.25 -13.71
C LYS A 104 8.23 -10.98 -15.19
N ALA A 105 7.86 -12.02 -15.94
CA ALA A 105 7.53 -11.89 -17.36
C ALA A 105 6.21 -11.12 -17.60
N ALA A 106 5.26 -11.21 -16.66
CA ALA A 106 3.98 -10.49 -16.71
C ALA A 106 4.07 -9.04 -16.19
N TYR A 107 5.18 -8.67 -15.55
CA TYR A 107 5.33 -7.32 -15.00
C TYR A 107 5.45 -6.29 -16.14
N PRO A 108 4.64 -5.19 -16.11
CA PRO A 108 4.69 -4.19 -17.18
C PRO A 108 6.04 -3.47 -17.20
N LEU A 109 6.62 -3.42 -18.40
CA LEU A 109 7.87 -2.70 -18.64
C LEU A 109 7.57 -1.26 -19.09
N VAL A 110 8.38 -0.33 -18.61
CA VAL A 110 8.39 1.08 -19.04
C VAL A 110 9.76 1.42 -19.65
N GLY A 111 9.78 2.39 -20.56
CA GLY A 111 11.00 2.75 -21.29
C GLY A 111 11.10 2.09 -22.67
N GLY A 112 12.22 2.29 -23.32
CA GLY A 112 12.49 1.78 -24.68
C GLY A 112 13.16 0.40 -24.67
N PRO A 113 13.34 -0.22 -25.87
CA PRO A 113 13.93 -1.55 -25.99
C PRO A 113 15.35 -1.69 -25.40
N LEU A 114 16.09 -0.59 -25.30
CA LEU A 114 17.46 -0.56 -24.77
C LEU A 114 17.56 -0.12 -23.31
N ASP A 115 16.45 0.37 -22.70
CA ASP A 115 16.40 0.83 -21.31
C ASP A 115 15.05 0.45 -20.69
N SER A 116 14.75 -0.84 -20.70
CA SER A 116 13.53 -1.39 -20.11
C SER A 116 13.64 -1.33 -18.59
N ARG A 117 12.68 -0.65 -17.95
CA ARG A 117 12.55 -0.53 -16.50
C ARG A 117 11.20 -1.05 -16.05
N VAL A 118 11.02 -1.21 -14.76
CA VAL A 118 9.72 -1.48 -14.14
C VAL A 118 9.30 -0.30 -13.29
N CYS A 119 8.02 0.03 -13.33
CA CYS A 119 7.44 1.09 -12.51
C CYS A 119 6.66 0.48 -11.36
N ALA A 120 6.78 1.04 -10.17
CA ALA A 120 5.92 0.72 -9.03
C ALA A 120 5.22 1.99 -8.55
N THR A 121 3.91 1.90 -8.37
CA THR A 121 3.08 2.97 -7.84
C THR A 121 2.93 2.82 -6.33
N PHE A 122 3.16 3.90 -5.61
CA PHE A 122 2.91 4.03 -4.17
C PHE A 122 1.82 5.07 -3.96
N ASP A 123 0.69 4.64 -3.44
CA ASP A 123 -0.42 5.51 -3.06
C ASP A 123 -0.21 5.93 -1.61
N ILE A 124 0.17 7.18 -1.38
CA ILE A 124 0.44 7.70 -0.04
C ILE A 124 -0.79 8.43 0.47
N VAL A 125 -1.42 7.85 1.48
CA VAL A 125 -2.52 8.46 2.22
C VAL A 125 -1.96 9.26 3.37
N THR A 126 -2.32 10.53 3.45
CA THR A 126 -1.96 11.44 4.56
C THR A 126 -3.23 11.87 5.25
N GLY A 127 -3.25 11.78 6.58
CA GLY A 127 -4.41 12.15 7.37
C GLY A 127 -4.08 13.05 8.54
N PHE A 128 -5.04 13.92 8.82
CA PHE A 128 -5.11 14.76 10.02
C PHE A 128 -6.50 14.61 10.65
N ALA A 129 -6.56 14.58 11.98
CA ALA A 129 -7.83 14.61 12.71
C ALA A 129 -7.63 15.19 14.13
N ARG A 130 -8.69 15.71 14.72
CA ARG A 130 -8.69 16.26 16.08
C ARG A 130 -9.65 15.51 16.98
N ARG A 131 -9.19 15.13 18.18
CA ARG A 131 -10.11 14.66 19.23
C ARG A 131 -10.90 15.83 19.79
N PRO A 132 -12.24 15.74 19.98
CA PRO A 132 -13.03 16.78 20.65
C PRO A 132 -12.42 17.24 21.98
N SER A 133 -12.49 18.53 22.27
CA SER A 133 -12.00 19.10 23.54
C SER A 133 -12.92 18.79 24.72
N CYS A 134 -14.19 18.46 24.44
CA CYS A 134 -15.18 18.06 25.42
C CYS A 134 -15.83 16.75 24.94
N GLU A 135 -16.04 15.78 25.83
CA GLU A 135 -16.87 14.64 25.50
C GLU A 135 -18.33 15.11 25.36
N PRO A 136 -19.07 14.73 24.30
CA PRO A 136 -20.50 14.98 24.26
C PRO A 136 -21.13 14.27 25.47
N ARG A 137 -21.89 15.01 26.24
CA ARG A 137 -22.68 14.49 27.36
C ARG A 137 -23.74 13.51 26.87
#